data_7600d6e651422c5403f20012ee58cacb
#
_entry.id   7600d6e651422c5403f20012ee58cacb
#
_cell.length_a   1.000
_cell.length_b   1.000
_cell.length_c   1.000
_cell.angle_alpha   90.00
_cell.angle_beta   90.00
_cell.angle_gamma   90.00
#
_symmetry.space_group_name_H-M   'P 1'
#
loop_
_entity.id
_entity.type
_entity.pdbx_description
1 polymer ?
#
loop_
_entity_poly.entity_id
_entity_poly.type
_entity_poly.pdbx_seq_one_letter_code
_entity_poly.pdbx_strand_id
1 'polypeptide(L)'
;EVQLSSFLKAFAGIDGAKILVHGGGKLATNMSTKLGIETQMVDGRRITDAETLKVVSMVYAGWVNKNITAQLNALGAASVGICGVDGGSIPAQKRPVVTVDYGFVGDVDASTINIPFFQLLLDGGYIPVVAPITADAAQLLNTNADTIASCLAIALSLYYSVALVYCFEKNGVLENVENP
;
A
#
# COMPACT_ATOMS: atom_id res chain seq x y z
N GLU A 1 7.82 -15.91 -4.85
CA GLU A 1 8.21 -15.24 -6.12
C GLU A 1 7.36 -15.71 -7.31
N VAL A 2 7.16 -17.02 -7.50
CA VAL A 2 6.35 -17.55 -8.62
C VAL A 2 4.90 -17.03 -8.59
N GLN A 3 4.26 -17.00 -7.42
CA GLN A 3 2.88 -16.50 -7.28
C GLN A 3 2.76 -15.01 -7.63
N LEU A 4 3.70 -14.17 -7.17
CA LEU A 4 3.71 -12.75 -7.49
C LEU A 4 3.87 -12.51 -9.00
N SER A 5 4.80 -13.19 -9.65
CA SER A 5 5.03 -13.04 -11.09
C SER A 5 3.80 -13.44 -11.91
N SER A 6 3.13 -14.55 -11.54
CA SER A 6 1.88 -14.98 -12.20
C SER A 6 0.76 -13.98 -12.00
N PHE A 7 0.61 -13.43 -10.77
CA PHE A 7 -0.34 -12.38 -10.48
C PHE A 7 -0.09 -11.11 -11.31
N LEU A 8 1.16 -10.62 -11.34
CA LEU A 8 1.51 -9.41 -12.09
C LEU A 8 1.28 -9.59 -13.60
N LYS A 9 1.53 -10.79 -14.14
CA LYS A 9 1.23 -11.11 -15.54
C LYS A 9 -0.28 -11.05 -15.83
N ALA A 10 -1.11 -11.61 -14.96
CA ALA A 10 -2.57 -11.52 -15.06
C ALA A 10 -3.06 -10.07 -14.92
N PHE A 11 -2.55 -9.34 -13.91
CA PHE A 11 -2.89 -7.94 -13.67
C PHE A 11 -2.49 -7.04 -14.84
N ALA A 12 -1.31 -7.25 -15.43
CA ALA A 12 -0.86 -6.50 -16.62
C ALA A 12 -1.82 -6.67 -17.80
N GLY A 13 -2.41 -7.86 -17.97
CA GLY A 13 -3.36 -8.18 -19.03
C GLY A 13 -4.80 -7.68 -18.83
N ILE A 14 -5.14 -7.07 -17.68
CA ILE A 14 -6.46 -6.46 -17.48
C ILE A 14 -6.54 -5.18 -18.32
N ASP A 15 -7.60 -5.01 -19.07
CA ASP A 15 -7.85 -3.79 -19.85
C ASP A 15 -8.33 -2.63 -18.98
N GLY A 16 -8.09 -1.41 -19.44
CA GLY A 16 -8.53 -0.17 -18.81
C GLY A 16 -7.61 0.35 -17.71
N ALA A 17 -8.03 1.48 -17.13
CA ALA A 17 -7.32 2.15 -16.04
C ALA A 17 -7.32 1.28 -14.78
N LYS A 18 -6.18 1.15 -14.13
CA LYS A 18 -6.02 0.29 -12.95
C LYS A 18 -4.94 0.83 -12.01
N ILE A 19 -5.09 0.55 -10.74
CA ILE A 19 -4.15 0.90 -9.67
C ILE A 19 -3.81 -0.38 -8.91
N LEU A 20 -2.56 -0.57 -8.56
CA LEU A 20 -2.13 -1.66 -7.68
C LEU A 20 -1.68 -1.09 -6.34
N VAL A 21 -2.38 -1.43 -5.28
CA VAL A 21 -1.94 -1.14 -3.90
C VAL A 21 -1.33 -2.41 -3.33
N HIS A 22 -0.17 -2.31 -2.73
CA HIS A 22 0.53 -3.48 -2.16
C HIS A 22 0.90 -3.27 -0.71
N GLY A 23 1.05 -4.35 0.02
CA GLY A 23 1.65 -4.39 1.35
C GLY A 23 3.13 -4.79 1.29
N GLY A 24 3.60 -5.42 2.35
CA GLY A 24 5.00 -5.90 2.47
C GLY A 24 5.34 -6.35 3.89
N GLY A 25 4.34 -6.54 4.75
CA GLY A 25 4.50 -6.79 6.18
C GLY A 25 5.46 -7.91 6.53
N LYS A 26 5.37 -9.07 5.84
CA LYS A 26 6.28 -10.22 6.04
C LYS A 26 7.73 -9.87 5.73
N LEU A 27 7.96 -9.15 4.62
CA LEU A 27 9.32 -8.72 4.22
C LEU A 27 9.89 -7.69 5.20
N ALA A 28 9.07 -6.74 5.67
CA ALA A 28 9.49 -5.77 6.68
C ALA A 28 9.82 -6.45 8.01
N THR A 29 9.00 -7.42 8.48
CA THR A 29 9.32 -8.21 9.68
C THR A 29 10.65 -8.94 9.54
N ASN A 30 10.87 -9.63 8.41
CA ASN A 30 12.12 -10.33 8.15
C ASN A 30 13.33 -9.39 8.13
N MET A 31 13.16 -8.19 7.57
CA MET A 31 14.22 -7.18 7.56
C MET A 31 14.48 -6.61 8.95
N SER A 32 13.44 -6.28 9.72
CA SER A 32 13.57 -5.86 11.12
C SER A 32 14.35 -6.88 11.94
N THR A 33 14.00 -8.16 11.84
CA THR A 33 14.71 -9.24 12.55
C THR A 33 16.19 -9.29 12.18
N LYS A 34 16.53 -9.16 10.88
CA LYS A 34 17.95 -9.13 10.43
C LYS A 34 18.72 -7.92 10.95
N LEU A 35 18.03 -6.82 11.23
CA LEU A 35 18.62 -5.60 11.79
C LEU A 35 18.59 -5.56 13.32
N GLY A 36 18.08 -6.62 13.99
CA GLY A 36 17.95 -6.66 15.43
C GLY A 36 16.83 -5.77 15.99
N ILE A 37 15.89 -5.34 15.15
CA ILE A 37 14.74 -4.51 15.54
C ILE A 37 13.56 -5.42 15.85
N GLU A 38 13.06 -5.36 17.08
CA GLU A 38 11.90 -6.14 17.52
C GLU A 38 10.62 -5.60 16.87
N THR A 39 9.84 -6.49 16.29
CA THR A 39 8.54 -6.14 15.72
C THR A 39 7.42 -6.45 16.70
N GLN A 40 6.66 -5.44 17.10
CA GLN A 40 5.50 -5.59 17.95
C GLN A 40 4.21 -5.44 17.13
N MET A 41 3.25 -6.35 17.36
CA MET A 41 1.95 -6.35 16.70
C MET A 41 0.85 -6.34 17.75
N VAL A 42 -0.14 -5.47 17.58
CA VAL A 42 -1.34 -5.40 18.42
C VAL A 42 -2.56 -5.36 17.49
N ASP A 43 -3.52 -6.24 17.70
CA ASP A 43 -4.74 -6.36 16.89
C ASP A 43 -4.45 -6.42 15.37
N GLY A 44 -3.42 -7.19 14.98
CA GLY A 44 -3.01 -7.33 13.59
C GLY A 44 -2.31 -6.11 12.98
N ARG A 45 -2.06 -5.06 13.78
CA ARG A 45 -1.39 -3.81 13.36
C ARG A 45 0.00 -3.71 13.99
N ARG A 46 0.95 -3.21 13.21
CA ARG A 46 2.33 -3.01 13.66
C ARG A 46 2.44 -1.76 14.50
N ILE A 47 3.00 -1.88 15.71
CA ILE A 47 3.51 -0.72 16.43
C ILE A 47 4.74 -0.22 15.66
N THR A 48 4.74 1.04 15.32
CA THR A 48 5.72 1.64 14.42
C THR A 48 6.45 2.76 15.15
N ASP A 49 7.56 2.42 15.81
CA ASP A 49 8.50 3.40 16.35
C ASP A 49 9.39 3.99 15.24
N ALA A 50 10.31 4.87 15.57
CA ALA A 50 11.15 5.57 14.60
C ALA A 50 12.04 4.62 13.77
N GLU A 51 12.60 3.57 14.39
CA GLU A 51 13.45 2.61 13.69
C GLU A 51 12.60 1.66 12.81
N THR A 52 11.47 1.21 13.31
CA THR A 52 10.50 0.44 12.54
C THR A 52 10.00 1.24 11.33
N LEU A 53 9.71 2.54 11.51
CA LEU A 53 9.28 3.41 10.40
C LEU A 53 10.32 3.46 9.28
N LYS A 54 11.61 3.59 9.61
CA LYS A 54 12.69 3.55 8.61
C LYS A 54 12.69 2.24 7.84
N VAL A 55 12.57 1.10 8.55
CA VAL A 55 12.55 -0.21 7.91
C VAL A 55 11.35 -0.37 6.99
N VAL A 56 10.14 -0.06 7.46
CA VAL A 56 8.94 -0.20 6.60
C VAL A 56 8.98 0.75 5.41
N SER A 57 9.50 1.96 5.57
CA SER A 57 9.67 2.90 4.46
C SER A 57 10.64 2.36 3.40
N MET A 58 11.82 1.88 3.81
CA MET A 58 12.79 1.27 2.90
C MET A 58 12.23 0.03 2.20
N VAL A 59 11.53 -0.84 2.94
CA VAL A 59 11.00 -2.08 2.39
C VAL A 59 9.79 -1.83 1.49
N TYR A 60 8.81 -1.05 1.95
CA TYR A 60 7.57 -0.86 1.18
C TYR A 60 7.78 0.06 -0.01
N ALA A 61 8.21 1.31 0.21
CA ALA A 61 8.35 2.30 -0.86
C ALA A 61 9.60 2.07 -1.72
N GLY A 62 10.64 1.46 -1.14
CA GLY A 62 11.85 1.10 -1.85
C GLY A 62 11.75 -0.26 -2.53
N TRP A 63 12.07 -1.33 -1.81
CA TRP A 63 12.27 -2.65 -2.39
C TRP A 63 11.02 -3.25 -3.04
N VAL A 64 9.91 -3.34 -2.29
CA VAL A 64 8.70 -4.01 -2.79
C VAL A 64 8.09 -3.22 -3.94
N ASN A 65 7.90 -1.92 -3.74
CA ASN A 65 7.30 -1.03 -4.74
C ASN A 65 8.08 -1.03 -6.05
N LYS A 66 9.38 -0.82 -6.00
CA LYS A 66 10.21 -0.74 -7.20
C LYS A 66 10.38 -2.09 -7.89
N ASN A 67 10.37 -3.19 -7.12
CA ASN A 67 10.40 -4.53 -7.70
C ASN A 67 9.11 -4.85 -8.48
N ILE A 68 7.93 -4.54 -7.92
CA ILE A 68 6.64 -4.68 -8.60
C ILE A 68 6.60 -3.80 -9.86
N THR A 69 6.96 -2.54 -9.72
CA THR A 69 6.99 -1.57 -10.84
C THR A 69 7.90 -2.05 -11.97
N ALA A 70 9.10 -2.53 -11.65
CA ALA A 70 10.04 -3.03 -12.65
C ALA A 70 9.48 -4.26 -13.40
N GLN A 71 8.84 -5.20 -12.67
CA GLN A 71 8.23 -6.37 -13.29
C GLN A 71 7.05 -6.00 -14.21
N LEU A 72 6.18 -5.06 -13.80
CA LEU A 72 5.08 -4.58 -14.65
C LEU A 72 5.60 -3.90 -15.93
N ASN A 73 6.61 -3.03 -15.81
CA ASN A 73 7.23 -2.39 -16.96
C ASN A 73 7.88 -3.40 -17.90
N ALA A 74 8.51 -4.44 -17.37
CA ALA A 74 9.06 -5.53 -18.18
C ALA A 74 7.99 -6.35 -18.95
N LEU A 75 6.75 -6.34 -18.47
CA LEU A 75 5.58 -6.92 -19.13
C LEU A 75 4.91 -5.96 -20.13
N GLY A 76 5.48 -4.78 -20.37
CA GLY A 76 4.90 -3.74 -21.23
C GLY A 76 3.77 -2.93 -20.61
N ALA A 77 3.50 -3.13 -19.33
CA ALA A 77 2.48 -2.40 -18.57
C ALA A 77 3.11 -1.16 -17.94
N ALA A 78 3.03 -0.01 -18.62
CA ALA A 78 3.64 1.24 -18.19
C ALA A 78 3.18 1.59 -16.76
N SER A 79 4.07 1.49 -15.78
CA SER A 79 3.74 1.66 -14.38
C SER A 79 4.68 2.62 -13.65
N VAL A 80 4.15 3.31 -12.65
CA VAL A 80 4.86 4.26 -11.80
C VAL A 80 4.70 3.85 -10.34
N GLY A 81 5.81 3.54 -9.69
CA GLY A 81 5.82 3.22 -8.25
C GLY A 81 5.84 4.49 -7.42
N ILE A 82 4.81 4.66 -6.60
CA ILE A 82 4.58 5.81 -5.72
C ILE A 82 4.23 5.36 -4.29
N CYS A 83 4.24 6.31 -3.39
CA CYS A 83 3.62 6.21 -2.07
C CYS A 83 2.85 7.52 -1.78
N GLY A 84 2.14 7.61 -0.68
CA GLY A 84 1.22 8.72 -0.42
C GLY A 84 1.87 10.10 -0.33
N VAL A 85 3.20 10.17 -0.16
CA VAL A 85 3.95 11.46 -0.13
C VAL A 85 4.24 11.99 -1.52
N ASP A 86 4.28 11.12 -2.53
CA ASP A 86 4.57 11.52 -3.91
C ASP A 86 3.40 12.35 -4.45
N GLY A 87 3.70 13.60 -4.84
CA GLY A 87 2.69 14.56 -5.28
C GLY A 87 1.63 14.91 -4.23
N GLY A 88 1.88 14.64 -2.94
CA GLY A 88 0.85 14.76 -1.90
C GLY A 88 -0.38 13.92 -2.21
N SER A 89 -0.18 12.75 -2.80
CA SER A 89 -1.26 11.94 -3.40
C SER A 89 -2.23 11.37 -2.37
N ILE A 90 -1.71 10.97 -1.19
CA ILE A 90 -2.53 10.36 -0.12
C ILE A 90 -2.12 10.99 1.23
N PRO A 91 -2.66 12.17 1.56
CA PRO A 91 -2.46 12.76 2.87
C PRO A 91 -3.01 11.87 3.98
N ALA A 92 -2.35 11.86 5.12
CA ALA A 92 -2.80 11.12 6.29
C ALA A 92 -2.73 11.99 7.55
N GLN A 93 -3.40 11.56 8.60
CA GLN A 93 -3.27 12.11 9.93
C GLN A 93 -2.63 11.06 10.84
N LYS A 94 -1.72 11.48 11.71
CA LYS A 94 -1.17 10.56 12.69
C LYS A 94 -2.30 10.01 13.56
N ARG A 95 -2.36 8.69 13.71
CA ARG A 95 -3.38 8.02 14.52
C ARG A 95 -3.35 8.53 15.95
N PRO A 96 -4.48 8.99 16.50
CA PRO A 96 -4.55 9.40 17.90
C PRO A 96 -4.37 8.21 18.83
N VAL A 97 -3.73 8.46 19.98
CA VAL A 97 -3.62 7.46 21.04
C VAL A 97 -4.96 7.39 21.79
N VAL A 98 -5.61 6.22 21.75
CA VAL A 98 -6.84 5.97 22.52
C VAL A 98 -6.55 4.95 23.62
N THR A 99 -6.28 3.68 23.26
CA THR A 99 -5.93 2.61 24.19
C THR A 99 -4.51 2.12 23.97
N VAL A 100 -4.04 2.16 22.72
CA VAL A 100 -2.71 1.72 22.31
C VAL A 100 -2.04 2.85 21.54
N ASP A 101 -0.79 3.14 21.89
CA ASP A 101 0.07 3.99 21.05
C ASP A 101 0.69 3.15 19.94
N TYR A 102 0.19 3.32 18.73
CA TYR A 102 0.76 2.65 17.55
C TYR A 102 1.99 3.36 16.97
N GLY A 103 2.41 4.49 17.57
CA GLY A 103 3.56 5.27 17.10
C GLY A 103 3.29 6.04 15.81
N PHE A 104 4.17 5.86 14.82
CA PHE A 104 4.09 6.54 13.52
C PHE A 104 3.15 5.81 12.55
N VAL A 105 1.89 5.66 12.93
CA VAL A 105 0.83 5.08 12.11
C VAL A 105 -0.10 6.17 11.61
N GLY A 106 -0.49 6.09 10.33
CA GLY A 106 -1.37 7.05 9.66
C GLY A 106 -2.77 6.51 9.42
N ASP A 107 -3.75 7.37 9.55
CA ASP A 107 -5.12 7.19 9.11
C ASP A 107 -5.39 8.07 7.89
N VAL A 108 -6.00 7.49 6.85
CA VAL A 108 -6.32 8.14 5.58
C VAL A 108 -7.83 8.35 5.49
N ASP A 109 -8.23 9.50 4.95
CA ASP A 109 -9.61 9.83 4.61
C ASP A 109 -9.76 9.93 3.09
N ALA A 110 -10.80 9.31 2.54
CA ALA A 110 -11.08 9.32 1.10
C ALA A 110 -11.30 10.75 0.56
N SER A 111 -11.82 11.67 1.38
CA SER A 111 -12.06 13.06 1.00
C SER A 111 -10.78 13.89 0.81
N THR A 112 -9.64 13.42 1.35
CA THR A 112 -8.35 14.12 1.26
C THR A 112 -7.46 13.61 0.13
N ILE A 113 -7.86 12.58 -0.58
CA ILE A 113 -7.09 12.01 -1.70
C ILE A 113 -6.92 13.06 -2.81
N ASN A 114 -5.69 13.22 -3.29
CA ASN A 114 -5.37 14.10 -4.42
C ASN A 114 -5.81 13.46 -5.75
N ILE A 115 -7.11 13.56 -6.05
CA ILE A 115 -7.71 12.98 -7.26
C ILE A 115 -7.02 13.45 -8.54
N PRO A 116 -6.72 14.77 -8.74
CA PRO A 116 -6.03 15.23 -9.94
C PRO A 116 -4.69 14.54 -10.20
N PHE A 117 -3.96 14.17 -9.15
CA PHE A 117 -2.71 13.44 -9.29
C PHE A 117 -2.93 12.03 -9.86
N PHE A 118 -3.94 11.31 -9.36
CA PHE A 118 -4.27 9.98 -9.89
C PHE A 118 -4.84 10.06 -11.31
N GLN A 119 -5.69 11.05 -11.60
CA GLN A 119 -6.21 11.28 -12.95
C GLN A 119 -5.08 11.54 -13.94
N LEU A 120 -4.11 12.39 -13.59
CA LEU A 120 -2.94 12.66 -14.44
C LEU A 120 -2.19 11.37 -14.84
N LEU A 121 -1.99 10.45 -13.89
CA LEU A 121 -1.31 9.18 -14.15
C LEU A 121 -2.19 8.24 -15.00
N LEU A 122 -3.45 8.07 -14.64
CA LEU A 122 -4.38 7.17 -15.33
C LEU A 122 -4.67 7.63 -16.75
N ASP A 123 -4.93 8.91 -16.97
CA ASP A 123 -5.18 9.51 -18.28
C ASP A 123 -3.91 9.50 -19.15
N GLY A 124 -2.73 9.58 -18.52
CA GLY A 124 -1.43 9.37 -19.17
C GLY A 124 -1.12 7.91 -19.53
N GLY A 125 -2.02 6.97 -19.21
CA GLY A 125 -1.85 5.54 -19.48
C GLY A 125 -0.90 4.83 -18.51
N TYR A 126 -0.56 5.45 -17.38
CA TYR A 126 0.28 4.84 -16.36
C TYR A 126 -0.54 4.07 -15.34
N ILE A 127 0.06 3.01 -14.81
CA ILE A 127 -0.46 2.21 -13.70
C ILE A 127 0.22 2.67 -12.41
N PRO A 128 -0.47 3.38 -11.50
CA PRO A 128 0.08 3.68 -10.19
C PRO A 128 0.26 2.40 -9.37
N VAL A 129 1.47 2.15 -8.88
CA VAL A 129 1.80 1.09 -7.91
C VAL A 129 2.05 1.76 -6.58
N VAL A 130 1.12 1.59 -5.64
CA VAL A 130 1.05 2.38 -4.41
C VAL A 130 1.58 1.61 -3.22
N ALA A 131 2.62 2.13 -2.58
CA ALA A 131 3.15 1.62 -1.31
C ALA A 131 2.46 2.30 -0.11
N PRO A 132 2.27 1.60 1.03
CA PRO A 132 1.53 2.10 2.17
C PRO A 132 2.38 2.98 3.11
N ILE A 133 3.04 3.96 2.55
CA ILE A 133 3.73 5.03 3.27
C ILE A 133 3.05 6.35 2.92
N THR A 134 2.63 7.08 3.94
CA THR A 134 1.93 8.36 3.85
C THR A 134 2.65 9.40 4.69
N ALA A 135 2.09 10.60 4.83
CA ALA A 135 2.62 11.61 5.74
C ALA A 135 1.51 12.47 6.36
N ASP A 136 1.79 12.92 7.58
CA ASP A 136 1.12 14.04 8.23
C ASP A 136 2.11 15.22 8.20
N ALA A 137 1.81 16.25 7.43
CA ALA A 137 2.77 17.30 7.06
C ALA A 137 4.12 16.71 6.59
N ALA A 138 5.19 16.91 7.36
CA ALA A 138 6.53 16.39 7.05
C ALA A 138 6.85 15.04 7.71
N GLN A 139 5.95 14.52 8.56
CA GLN A 139 6.17 13.27 9.30
C GLN A 139 5.68 12.08 8.47
N LEU A 140 6.58 11.18 8.08
CA LEU A 140 6.21 9.92 7.46
C LEU A 140 5.39 9.04 8.41
N LEU A 141 4.46 8.30 7.84
CA LEU A 141 3.58 7.38 8.57
C LEU A 141 3.47 6.04 7.83
N ASN A 142 3.46 4.96 8.60
CA ASN A 142 3.10 3.64 8.15
C ASN A 142 1.57 3.52 8.11
N THR A 143 1.00 3.18 6.96
CA THR A 143 -0.45 3.10 6.77
C THR A 143 -0.86 1.69 6.34
N ASN A 144 -2.09 1.31 6.63
CA ASN A 144 -2.61 0.02 6.18
C ASN A 144 -2.94 0.06 4.68
N ALA A 145 -2.42 -0.90 3.91
CA ALA A 145 -2.62 -0.96 2.45
C ALA A 145 -4.09 -1.14 2.06
N ASP A 146 -4.85 -1.95 2.81
CA ASP A 146 -6.27 -2.19 2.53
C ASP A 146 -7.10 -0.92 2.77
N THR A 147 -6.74 -0.12 3.79
CA THR A 147 -7.33 1.19 4.04
C THR A 147 -7.04 2.15 2.88
N ILE A 148 -5.80 2.21 2.39
CA ILE A 148 -5.44 3.02 1.23
C ILE A 148 -6.26 2.58 0.00
N ALA A 149 -6.35 1.29 -0.27
CA ALA A 149 -7.10 0.76 -1.41
C ALA A 149 -8.59 1.13 -1.33
N SER A 150 -9.21 1.02 -0.14
CA SER A 150 -10.59 1.43 0.09
C SER A 150 -10.79 2.93 -0.12
N CYS A 151 -9.93 3.77 0.46
CA CYS A 151 -10.03 5.23 0.33
C CYS A 151 -9.85 5.68 -1.13
N LEU A 152 -8.89 5.09 -1.86
CA LEU A 152 -8.71 5.34 -3.29
C LEU A 152 -9.94 4.93 -4.10
N ALA A 153 -10.50 3.74 -3.83
CA ALA A 153 -11.70 3.27 -4.52
C ALA A 153 -12.90 4.21 -4.29
N ILE A 154 -13.13 4.63 -3.04
CA ILE A 154 -14.20 5.59 -2.70
C ILE A 154 -13.98 6.93 -3.40
N ALA A 155 -12.78 7.50 -3.29
CA ALA A 155 -12.48 8.80 -3.86
C ALA A 155 -12.60 8.81 -5.39
N LEU A 156 -12.07 7.78 -6.06
CA LEU A 156 -12.09 7.66 -7.53
C LEU A 156 -13.48 7.27 -8.07
N SER A 157 -14.36 6.66 -7.26
CA SER A 157 -15.71 6.30 -7.69
C SER A 157 -16.58 7.48 -8.08
N LEU A 158 -16.19 8.69 -7.68
CA LEU A 158 -16.86 9.93 -8.10
C LEU A 158 -16.59 10.27 -9.58
N TYR A 159 -15.54 9.69 -10.19
CA TYR A 159 -15.06 10.02 -11.54
C TYR A 159 -15.00 8.80 -12.46
N TYR A 160 -14.91 7.59 -11.91
CA TYR A 160 -14.74 6.35 -12.64
C TYR A 160 -15.71 5.28 -12.14
N SER A 161 -16.05 4.31 -13.00
CA SER A 161 -16.67 3.07 -12.55
C SER A 161 -15.57 2.19 -11.91
N VAL A 162 -15.58 2.06 -10.59
CA VAL A 162 -14.51 1.40 -9.83
C VAL A 162 -14.94 0.03 -9.34
N ALA A 163 -14.08 -0.96 -9.56
CA ALA A 163 -14.14 -2.27 -8.91
C ALA A 163 -12.94 -2.41 -7.96
N LEU A 164 -13.19 -2.60 -6.66
CA LEU A 164 -12.16 -2.89 -5.68
C LEU A 164 -12.01 -4.40 -5.52
N VAL A 165 -10.80 -4.91 -5.76
CA VAL A 165 -10.48 -6.33 -5.65
C VAL A 165 -9.39 -6.53 -4.59
N TYR A 166 -9.68 -7.32 -3.56
CA TYR A 166 -8.70 -7.75 -2.58
C TYR A 166 -8.15 -9.13 -2.97
N CYS A 167 -6.81 -9.22 -2.99
CA CYS A 167 -6.12 -10.48 -3.26
C CYS A 167 -5.47 -11.01 -1.99
N PHE A 168 -5.82 -12.22 -1.60
CA PHE A 168 -5.33 -12.88 -0.38
C PHE A 168 -4.50 -14.12 -0.71
N GLU A 169 -3.59 -14.46 0.20
CA GLU A 169 -2.87 -15.75 0.15
C GLU A 169 -3.77 -16.94 0.56
N LYS A 170 -4.93 -16.66 1.14
CA LYS A 170 -5.93 -17.65 1.58
C LYS A 170 -6.99 -17.88 0.50
N ASN A 171 -7.70 -18.99 0.59
CA ASN A 171 -8.73 -19.38 -0.39
C ASN A 171 -10.00 -18.49 -0.35
N GLY A 172 -10.03 -17.46 0.47
CA GLY A 172 -11.13 -16.52 0.65
C GLY A 172 -11.15 -15.91 2.04
N VAL A 173 -12.25 -15.23 2.34
CA VAL A 173 -12.56 -14.75 3.70
C VAL A 173 -12.97 -15.96 4.53
N LEU A 174 -12.23 -16.24 5.59
CA LEU A 174 -12.50 -17.37 6.47
C LEU A 174 -13.54 -16.98 7.52
N GLU A 175 -14.54 -17.82 7.73
CA GLU A 175 -15.52 -17.67 8.84
C GLU A 175 -14.85 -17.87 10.19
N ASN A 176 -13.83 -18.73 10.24
CA ASN A 176 -13.03 -18.98 11.44
C ASN A 176 -11.55 -19.15 11.07
N VAL A 177 -10.68 -18.33 11.67
CA VAL A 177 -9.23 -18.36 11.42
C VAL A 177 -8.57 -19.66 11.90
N GLU A 178 -9.16 -20.33 12.90
CA GLU A 178 -8.63 -21.56 13.47
C GLU A 178 -9.04 -22.81 12.66
N ASN A 179 -9.98 -22.67 11.74
CA ASN A 179 -10.44 -23.76 10.85
C ASN A 179 -10.48 -23.27 9.40
N PRO A 180 -9.31 -23.24 8.71
CA PRO A 180 -9.17 -22.74 7.33
C PRO A 180 -9.78 -23.67 6.26
#